data_ecf98c3498566269d4862a2423c8ba53
#
_entry.id   ecf98c3498566269d4862a2423c8ba53
#
_cell.length_a   1.000
_cell.length_b   1.000
_cell.length_c   1.000
_cell.angle_alpha   90.00
_cell.angle_beta   90.00
_cell.angle_gamma   90.00
#
_symmetry.space_group_name_H-M   'P 1'
#
loop_
_entity.id
_entity.type
_entity.pdbx_description
1 polymer ?
#
loop_
_entity_poly.entity_id
_entity_poly.type
_entity_poly.pdbx_seq_one_letter_code
_entity_poly.pdbx_strand_id
1 'polypeptide(L)'
;MAEAPLKNIALLIDADNASPTGIDPVLTVLAELGQVNIRRAYANWAKPALAKWNQITHRYGLQPMQQFDLTKGKNATDMAMTIDAVDLLYRGKVDGFGIMSSDSDFTPLVTRLRQDGLIVYGFGSDKAPEAFKTACTRYIDVDQLIRTAAAEEEPVETAETSESKADYQELIELLGAAWKAAKRDENGFALLSEVGNLAGNRASFDVRNYGFKRLSDLIRADEHFRVETRDGHSYVKRVR
;
A
#
# COMPACT_ATOMS: atom_id res chain seq x y z
N MET A 1 -14.97 12.33 -6.36
CA MET A 1 -15.58 11.05 -6.77
C MET A 1 -14.68 9.96 -6.20
N ALA A 2 -15.22 8.94 -5.55
CA ALA A 2 -14.41 7.75 -5.25
C ALA A 2 -13.91 7.20 -6.60
N GLU A 3 -12.61 6.91 -6.70
CA GLU A 3 -12.06 6.23 -7.87
C GLU A 3 -12.86 4.94 -8.09
N ALA A 4 -13.24 4.67 -9.35
CA ALA A 4 -13.91 3.41 -9.66
C ALA A 4 -12.96 2.26 -9.27
N PRO A 5 -13.46 1.19 -8.62
CA PRO A 5 -12.61 0.08 -8.22
C PRO A 5 -11.94 -0.54 -9.45
N LEU A 6 -10.67 -0.89 -9.32
CA LEU A 6 -9.90 -1.54 -10.37
C LEU A 6 -10.54 -2.90 -10.72
N LYS A 7 -10.68 -3.19 -12.01
CA LYS A 7 -11.28 -4.46 -12.45
C LYS A 7 -10.34 -5.64 -12.23
N ASN A 8 -9.04 -5.44 -12.47
CA ASN A 8 -8.04 -6.50 -12.40
C ASN A 8 -6.76 -6.02 -11.71
N ILE A 9 -6.49 -6.56 -10.54
CA ILE A 9 -5.24 -6.34 -9.82
C ILE A 9 -4.40 -7.61 -9.88
N ALA A 10 -3.09 -7.45 -10.16
CA ALA A 10 -2.10 -8.50 -10.00
C ALA A 10 -1.35 -8.29 -8.68
N LEU A 11 -1.48 -9.21 -7.74
CA LEU A 11 -0.65 -9.28 -6.53
C LEU A 11 0.55 -10.19 -6.80
N LEU A 12 1.74 -9.59 -6.76
CA LEU A 12 3.02 -10.28 -6.90
C LEU A 12 3.77 -10.20 -5.57
N ILE A 13 4.19 -11.35 -5.07
CA ILE A 13 4.73 -11.53 -3.73
C ILE A 13 6.15 -12.06 -3.83
N ASP A 14 7.10 -11.35 -3.30
CA ASP A 14 8.46 -11.82 -3.06
C ASP A 14 8.47 -12.66 -1.76
N ALA A 15 8.17 -13.94 -1.89
CA ALA A 15 8.00 -14.81 -0.73
C ALA A 15 9.32 -15.24 -0.06
N ASP A 16 10.47 -15.03 -0.70
CA ASP A 16 11.77 -15.19 -0.07
C ASP A 16 12.01 -14.12 1.01
N ASN A 17 11.44 -12.90 0.85
CA ASN A 17 11.67 -11.75 1.74
C ASN A 17 10.41 -11.27 2.49
N ALA A 18 9.21 -11.59 2.01
CA ALA A 18 7.96 -11.18 2.67
C ALA A 18 7.49 -12.18 3.74
N SER A 19 6.73 -11.70 4.74
CA SER A 19 6.14 -12.55 5.78
C SER A 19 4.79 -13.11 5.33
N PRO A 20 4.53 -14.43 5.49
CA PRO A 20 3.24 -15.04 5.20
C PRO A 20 2.09 -14.52 6.08
N THR A 21 2.38 -13.99 7.27
CA THR A 21 1.35 -13.44 8.17
C THR A 21 0.70 -12.18 7.63
N GLY A 22 1.36 -11.47 6.71
CA GLY A 22 0.84 -10.26 6.08
C GLY A 22 -0.14 -10.50 4.94
N ILE A 23 -0.33 -11.74 4.46
CA ILE A 23 -1.11 -12.00 3.24
C ILE A 23 -2.59 -11.66 3.41
N ASP A 24 -3.20 -12.02 4.54
CA ASP A 24 -4.61 -11.77 4.81
C ASP A 24 -4.92 -10.27 4.87
N PRO A 25 -4.21 -9.46 5.69
CA PRO A 25 -4.36 -8.01 5.69
C PRO A 25 -4.12 -7.37 4.32
N VAL A 26 -3.12 -7.80 3.56
CA VAL A 26 -2.83 -7.29 2.20
C VAL A 26 -3.99 -7.56 1.24
N LEU A 27 -4.52 -8.79 1.23
CA LEU A 27 -5.67 -9.12 0.39
C LEU A 27 -6.93 -8.36 0.79
N THR A 28 -7.14 -8.11 2.10
CA THR A 28 -8.24 -7.30 2.60
C THR A 28 -8.15 -5.87 2.07
N VAL A 29 -6.98 -5.24 2.15
CA VAL A 29 -6.75 -3.90 1.60
C VAL A 29 -6.97 -3.86 0.10
N LEU A 30 -6.41 -4.83 -0.64
CA LEU A 30 -6.56 -4.88 -2.09
C LEU A 30 -8.02 -5.12 -2.53
N ALA A 31 -8.80 -5.88 -1.76
CA ALA A 31 -10.22 -6.13 -2.04
C ALA A 31 -11.07 -4.84 -1.99
N GLU A 32 -10.68 -3.86 -1.15
CA GLU A 32 -11.33 -2.54 -1.13
C GLU A 32 -10.97 -1.69 -2.35
N LEU A 33 -9.83 -1.95 -2.98
CA LEU A 33 -9.29 -1.19 -4.11
C LEU A 33 -9.70 -1.79 -5.46
N GLY A 34 -10.01 -3.09 -5.50
CA GLY A 34 -10.42 -3.78 -6.71
C GLY A 34 -10.42 -5.30 -6.60
N GLN A 35 -10.48 -5.99 -7.75
CA GLN A 35 -10.49 -7.45 -7.81
C GLN A 35 -9.09 -8.01 -8.01
N VAL A 36 -8.61 -8.80 -7.05
CA VAL A 36 -7.28 -9.44 -7.11
C VAL A 36 -7.39 -10.78 -7.84
N ASN A 37 -7.34 -10.75 -9.18
CA ASN A 37 -7.53 -11.92 -10.04
C ASN A 37 -6.22 -12.70 -10.26
N ILE A 38 -5.07 -12.06 -10.16
CA ILE A 38 -3.76 -12.69 -10.29
C ILE A 38 -3.08 -12.60 -8.93
N ARG A 39 -2.65 -13.75 -8.40
CA ARG A 39 -1.98 -13.87 -7.10
C ARG A 39 -0.81 -14.82 -7.27
N ARG A 40 0.42 -14.29 -7.35
CA ARG A 40 1.64 -15.07 -7.59
C ARG A 40 2.65 -14.81 -6.48
N ALA A 41 3.25 -15.90 -5.98
CA ALA A 41 4.30 -15.83 -4.97
C ALA A 41 5.58 -16.47 -5.53
N TYR A 42 6.65 -15.70 -5.56
CA TYR A 42 7.92 -16.06 -6.18
C TYR A 42 8.91 -16.45 -5.11
N ALA A 43 9.53 -17.59 -5.24
CA ALA A 43 10.54 -18.09 -4.31
C ALA A 43 11.25 -19.34 -4.84
N ASN A 44 12.31 -19.74 -4.14
CA ASN A 44 12.81 -21.09 -4.23
C ASN A 44 12.04 -22.00 -3.24
N TRP A 45 10.93 -22.56 -3.69
CA TRP A 45 9.98 -23.36 -2.88
C TRP A 45 10.59 -24.65 -2.32
N ALA A 46 11.79 -25.04 -2.75
CA ALA A 46 12.54 -26.15 -2.16
C ALA A 46 13.17 -25.78 -0.80
N LYS A 47 13.19 -24.49 -0.42
CA LYS A 47 13.76 -24.04 0.86
C LYS A 47 12.83 -24.39 2.03
N PRO A 48 13.34 -25.03 3.13
CA PRO A 48 12.54 -25.31 4.33
C PRO A 48 11.93 -24.04 4.97
N ALA A 49 12.57 -22.87 4.81
CA ALA A 49 12.09 -21.60 5.35
C ALA A 49 10.70 -21.22 4.81
N LEU A 50 10.31 -21.73 3.63
CA LEU A 50 9.02 -21.43 3.00
C LEU A 50 7.87 -22.37 3.45
N ALA A 51 8.10 -23.24 4.42
CA ALA A 51 7.08 -24.18 4.91
C ALA A 51 5.77 -23.48 5.33
N LYS A 52 5.86 -22.28 5.96
CA LYS A 52 4.67 -21.49 6.34
C LYS A 52 3.92 -20.98 5.11
N TRP A 53 4.61 -20.54 4.08
CA TRP A 53 4.01 -20.14 2.81
C TRP A 53 3.31 -21.30 2.13
N ASN A 54 3.95 -22.49 2.07
CA ASN A 54 3.36 -23.69 1.48
C ASN A 54 2.01 -24.05 2.11
N GLN A 55 1.84 -23.86 3.43
CA GLN A 55 0.60 -24.15 4.13
C GLN A 55 -0.56 -23.23 3.74
N ILE A 56 -0.28 -22.00 3.32
CA ILE A 56 -1.29 -20.98 3.06
C ILE A 56 -1.55 -20.72 1.56
N THR A 57 -0.70 -21.23 0.65
CA THR A 57 -0.88 -21.03 -0.80
C THR A 57 -2.27 -21.42 -1.28
N HIS A 58 -2.77 -22.59 -0.87
CA HIS A 58 -4.12 -23.05 -1.26
C HIS A 58 -5.22 -22.20 -0.63
N ARG A 59 -5.07 -21.83 0.65
CA ARG A 59 -6.07 -21.05 1.38
C ARG A 59 -6.36 -19.71 0.71
N TYR A 60 -5.33 -19.03 0.20
CA TYR A 60 -5.44 -17.69 -0.41
C TYR A 60 -5.40 -17.72 -1.94
N GLY A 61 -5.43 -18.92 -2.56
CA GLY A 61 -5.40 -19.06 -4.02
C GLY A 61 -4.13 -18.47 -4.63
N LEU A 62 -2.99 -18.59 -3.93
CA LEU A 62 -1.70 -18.12 -4.42
C LEU A 62 -1.12 -19.17 -5.40
N GLN A 63 -0.64 -18.70 -6.55
CA GLN A 63 0.11 -19.49 -7.50
C GLN A 63 1.60 -19.43 -7.11
N PRO A 64 2.21 -20.55 -6.64
CA PRO A 64 3.64 -20.57 -6.37
C PRO A 64 4.43 -20.59 -7.68
N MET A 65 5.35 -19.63 -7.82
CA MET A 65 6.25 -19.50 -8.96
C MET A 65 7.64 -19.96 -8.52
N GLN A 66 8.05 -21.15 -8.99
CA GLN A 66 9.33 -21.74 -8.62
C GLN A 66 10.48 -21.06 -9.35
N GLN A 67 11.47 -20.63 -8.57
CA GLN A 67 12.77 -20.20 -9.09
C GLN A 67 13.90 -20.88 -8.30
N PHE A 68 14.74 -21.68 -8.98
CA PHE A 68 15.87 -22.31 -8.33
C PHE A 68 17.06 -21.36 -8.21
N ASP A 69 17.74 -21.38 -7.06
CA ASP A 69 18.96 -20.63 -6.84
C ASP A 69 20.14 -21.34 -7.56
N LEU A 70 20.37 -21.01 -8.81
CA LEU A 70 21.47 -21.59 -9.59
C LEU A 70 22.84 -21.15 -9.07
N THR A 71 22.91 -19.98 -8.42
CA THR A 71 24.11 -19.42 -7.80
C THR A 71 23.71 -18.68 -6.53
N LYS A 72 24.39 -18.95 -5.42
CA LYS A 72 24.14 -18.26 -4.13
C LYS A 72 24.27 -16.74 -4.26
N GLY A 73 23.32 -16.01 -3.67
CA GLY A 73 23.35 -14.55 -3.55
C GLY A 73 23.05 -13.82 -4.86
N LYS A 74 22.35 -14.45 -5.81
CA LYS A 74 21.85 -13.79 -7.01
C LYS A 74 20.32 -13.66 -6.95
N ASN A 75 19.81 -12.52 -7.43
CA ASN A 75 18.40 -12.11 -7.40
C ASN A 75 17.59 -12.83 -8.51
N ALA A 76 17.68 -14.17 -8.57
CA ALA A 76 16.99 -14.94 -9.61
C ALA A 76 15.47 -14.88 -9.44
N THR A 77 14.99 -14.89 -8.21
CA THR A 77 13.57 -14.75 -7.85
C THR A 77 13.04 -13.37 -8.25
N ASP A 78 13.78 -12.31 -7.92
CA ASP A 78 13.41 -10.92 -8.23
C ASP A 78 13.34 -10.68 -9.73
N MET A 79 14.29 -11.26 -10.47
CA MET A 79 14.30 -11.20 -11.93
C MET A 79 13.09 -11.92 -12.54
N ALA A 80 12.74 -13.10 -12.03
CA ALA A 80 11.56 -13.85 -12.50
C ALA A 80 10.28 -13.08 -12.23
N MET A 81 10.12 -12.47 -11.03
CA MET A 81 8.98 -11.63 -10.69
C MET A 81 8.92 -10.38 -11.57
N THR A 82 10.07 -9.76 -11.86
CA THR A 82 10.16 -8.58 -12.72
C THR A 82 9.74 -8.89 -14.15
N ILE A 83 10.24 -9.98 -14.74
CA ILE A 83 9.88 -10.41 -16.10
C ILE A 83 8.37 -10.69 -16.20
N ASP A 84 7.82 -11.41 -15.23
CA ASP A 84 6.41 -11.76 -15.22
C ASP A 84 5.51 -10.52 -15.05
N ALA A 85 5.92 -9.55 -14.22
CA ALA A 85 5.20 -8.28 -14.08
C ALA A 85 5.16 -7.50 -15.41
N VAL A 86 6.28 -7.47 -16.15
CA VAL A 86 6.36 -6.82 -17.47
C VAL A 86 5.50 -7.57 -18.49
N ASP A 87 5.51 -8.90 -18.47
CA ASP A 87 4.63 -9.70 -19.33
C ASP A 87 3.15 -9.41 -19.05
N LEU A 88 2.75 -9.30 -17.78
CA LEU A 88 1.39 -8.95 -17.39
C LEU A 88 1.00 -7.55 -17.84
N LEU A 89 1.92 -6.57 -17.73
CA LEU A 89 1.75 -5.21 -18.25
C LEU A 89 1.41 -5.24 -19.75
N TYR A 90 2.22 -5.92 -20.56
CA TYR A 90 2.03 -5.94 -22.02
C TYR A 90 0.83 -6.77 -22.48
N ARG A 91 0.33 -7.68 -21.65
CA ARG A 91 -0.95 -8.38 -21.93
C ARG A 91 -2.17 -7.46 -21.84
N GLY A 92 -2.04 -6.28 -21.22
CA GLY A 92 -3.08 -5.26 -21.16
C GLY A 92 -4.35 -5.67 -20.42
N LYS A 93 -4.27 -6.66 -19.52
CA LYS A 93 -5.43 -7.20 -18.78
C LYS A 93 -5.39 -6.84 -17.29
N VAL A 94 -4.39 -6.08 -16.86
CA VAL A 94 -4.18 -5.68 -15.48
C VAL A 94 -4.32 -4.17 -15.37
N ASP A 95 -5.14 -3.68 -14.45
CA ASP A 95 -5.39 -2.27 -14.22
C ASP A 95 -4.50 -1.71 -13.10
N GLY A 96 -3.93 -2.60 -12.27
CA GLY A 96 -3.04 -2.22 -11.18
C GLY A 96 -2.26 -3.41 -10.62
N PHE A 97 -1.21 -3.10 -9.88
CA PHE A 97 -0.35 -4.07 -9.22
C PHE A 97 -0.31 -3.86 -7.71
N GLY A 98 -0.31 -4.97 -6.96
CA GLY A 98 0.19 -5.04 -5.60
C GLY A 98 1.57 -5.70 -5.63
N ILE A 99 2.59 -5.03 -5.12
CA ILE A 99 3.95 -5.57 -4.99
C ILE A 99 4.23 -5.76 -3.50
N MET A 100 4.32 -7.01 -3.07
CA MET A 100 4.61 -7.33 -1.68
C MET A 100 6.10 -7.69 -1.53
N SER A 101 6.90 -6.67 -1.24
CA SER A 101 8.34 -6.73 -0.96
C SER A 101 8.80 -5.44 -0.29
N SER A 102 9.91 -5.49 0.45
CA SER A 102 10.61 -4.32 1.00
C SER A 102 11.93 -4.05 0.26
N ASP A 103 12.20 -4.76 -0.84
CA ASP A 103 13.45 -4.65 -1.57
C ASP A 103 13.43 -3.49 -2.56
N SER A 104 14.47 -2.64 -2.47
CA SER A 104 14.68 -1.51 -3.39
C SER A 104 14.97 -1.92 -4.82
N ASP A 105 15.39 -3.15 -5.06
CA ASP A 105 15.69 -3.67 -6.41
C ASP A 105 14.44 -3.71 -7.29
N PHE A 106 13.25 -3.69 -6.70
CA PHE A 106 11.98 -3.54 -7.42
C PHE A 106 11.62 -2.08 -7.78
N THR A 107 12.40 -1.07 -7.33
CA THR A 107 12.13 0.34 -7.67
C THR A 107 12.04 0.60 -9.19
N PRO A 108 12.94 0.07 -10.04
CA PRO A 108 12.84 0.23 -11.49
C PRO A 108 11.57 -0.40 -12.07
N LEU A 109 11.16 -1.57 -11.58
CA LEU A 109 9.92 -2.22 -11.99
C LEU A 109 8.70 -1.35 -11.68
N VAL A 110 8.58 -0.90 -10.42
CA VAL A 110 7.46 -0.06 -9.97
C VAL A 110 7.39 1.23 -10.79
N THR A 111 8.53 1.87 -11.02
CA THR A 111 8.62 3.07 -11.85
C THR A 111 8.13 2.79 -13.28
N ARG A 112 8.54 1.67 -13.87
CA ARG A 112 8.13 1.27 -15.23
C ARG A 112 6.61 1.07 -15.31
N LEU A 113 6.03 0.33 -14.38
CA LEU A 113 4.58 0.08 -14.34
C LEU A 113 3.78 1.38 -14.24
N ARG A 114 4.24 2.34 -13.41
CA ARG A 114 3.60 3.65 -13.27
C ARG A 114 3.75 4.54 -14.51
N GLN A 115 4.87 4.46 -15.21
CA GLN A 115 5.07 5.19 -16.48
C GLN A 115 4.08 4.74 -17.57
N ASP A 116 3.64 3.49 -17.53
CA ASP A 116 2.58 2.98 -18.42
C ASP A 116 1.16 3.28 -17.90
N GLY A 117 1.03 4.11 -16.86
CA GLY A 117 -0.24 4.60 -16.35
C GLY A 117 -0.94 3.66 -15.34
N LEU A 118 -0.29 2.59 -14.90
CA LEU A 118 -0.87 1.66 -13.94
C LEU A 118 -0.70 2.15 -12.50
N ILE A 119 -1.66 1.80 -11.66
CA ILE A 119 -1.60 2.03 -10.22
C ILE A 119 -0.75 0.92 -9.59
N VAL A 120 0.22 1.29 -8.74
CA VAL A 120 1.07 0.34 -8.03
C VAL A 120 0.99 0.55 -6.52
N TYR A 121 0.49 -0.46 -5.82
CA TYR A 121 0.45 -0.52 -4.36
C TYR A 121 1.65 -1.33 -3.87
N GLY A 122 2.56 -0.69 -3.11
CA GLY A 122 3.66 -1.37 -2.44
C GLY A 122 3.22 -1.86 -1.05
N PHE A 123 3.61 -3.06 -0.69
CA PHE A 123 3.35 -3.68 0.62
C PHE A 123 4.66 -4.23 1.19
N GLY A 124 5.12 -3.70 2.30
CA GLY A 124 6.36 -4.15 2.93
C GLY A 124 6.53 -3.58 4.33
N SER A 125 7.72 -3.68 4.91
CA SER A 125 8.00 -3.11 6.22
C SER A 125 8.21 -1.59 6.16
N ASP A 126 8.11 -0.92 7.30
CA ASP A 126 8.47 0.49 7.47
C ASP A 126 9.93 0.80 7.10
N LYS A 127 10.81 -0.21 7.20
CA LYS A 127 12.25 -0.12 6.87
C LYS A 127 12.58 -0.16 5.38
N ALA A 128 11.58 -0.33 4.52
CA ALA A 128 11.81 -0.27 3.08
C ALA A 128 12.42 1.08 2.68
N PRO A 129 13.40 1.10 1.75
CA PRO A 129 14.04 2.33 1.32
C PRO A 129 13.04 3.34 0.75
N GLU A 130 13.25 4.63 1.08
CA GLU A 130 12.38 5.73 0.68
C GLU A 130 12.17 5.81 -0.84
N ALA A 131 13.21 5.48 -1.60
CA ALA A 131 13.15 5.42 -3.06
C ALA A 131 12.08 4.44 -3.56
N PHE A 132 11.95 3.27 -2.92
CA PHE A 132 10.94 2.28 -3.26
C PHE A 132 9.54 2.74 -2.84
N LYS A 133 9.40 3.27 -1.62
CA LYS A 133 8.13 3.80 -1.12
C LYS A 133 7.58 4.89 -2.04
N THR A 134 8.42 5.87 -2.39
CA THR A 134 8.05 7.00 -3.26
C THR A 134 7.75 6.57 -4.70
N ALA A 135 8.40 5.52 -5.20
CA ALA A 135 8.12 4.96 -6.51
C ALA A 135 6.69 4.40 -6.59
N CYS A 136 6.12 3.88 -5.52
CA CYS A 136 4.75 3.37 -5.47
C CYS A 136 3.70 4.49 -5.60
N THR A 137 2.51 4.17 -6.10
CA THR A 137 1.35 5.07 -6.02
C THR A 137 0.94 5.25 -4.56
N ARG A 138 0.94 4.14 -3.80
CA ARG A 138 0.80 4.09 -2.34
C ARG A 138 1.70 3.00 -1.81
N TYR A 139 2.36 3.28 -0.71
CA TYR A 139 3.11 2.29 0.06
C TYR A 139 2.39 2.03 1.38
N ILE A 140 2.22 0.77 1.74
CA ILE A 140 1.45 0.34 2.89
C ILE A 140 2.34 -0.57 3.74
N ASP A 141 2.50 -0.19 5.01
CA ASP A 141 3.26 -0.96 5.99
C ASP A 141 2.47 -2.19 6.43
N VAL A 142 3.00 -3.38 6.07
CA VAL A 142 2.39 -4.67 6.41
C VAL A 142 2.42 -4.95 7.90
N ASP A 143 3.48 -4.53 8.61
CA ASP A 143 3.60 -4.73 10.05
C ASP A 143 2.52 -3.92 10.79
N GLN A 144 2.22 -2.71 10.31
CA GLN A 144 1.12 -1.91 10.84
C GLN A 144 -0.24 -2.54 10.53
N LEU A 145 -0.44 -3.08 9.32
CA LEU A 145 -1.68 -3.81 8.99
C LEU A 145 -1.91 -5.01 9.92
N ILE A 146 -0.86 -5.80 10.18
CA ILE A 146 -0.94 -6.95 11.09
C ILE A 146 -1.31 -6.49 12.51
N ARG A 147 -0.68 -5.42 13.02
CA ARG A 147 -0.99 -4.86 14.34
C ARG A 147 -2.43 -4.38 14.44
N THR A 148 -2.92 -3.67 13.43
CA THR A 148 -4.29 -3.17 13.39
C THR A 148 -5.31 -4.30 13.33
N ALA A 149 -5.06 -5.34 12.54
CA ALA A 149 -5.93 -6.52 12.46
C ALA A 149 -5.98 -7.28 13.79
N ALA A 150 -4.84 -7.44 14.48
CA ALA A 150 -4.79 -8.06 15.80
C ALA A 150 -5.51 -7.22 16.89
N ALA A 151 -5.46 -5.89 16.78
CA ALA A 151 -6.14 -4.98 17.73
C ALA A 151 -7.67 -4.97 17.55
N GLU A 152 -8.20 -5.39 16.41
CA GLU A 152 -9.65 -5.56 16.21
C GLU A 152 -10.19 -6.82 16.92
N GLU A 153 -9.33 -7.78 17.29
CA GLU A 153 -9.69 -8.99 18.04
C GLU A 153 -9.55 -8.80 19.56
N GLU A 154 -8.86 -7.76 20.05
CA GLU A 154 -8.74 -7.42 21.48
C GLU A 154 -8.78 -5.89 21.70
N PRO A 155 -9.36 -5.37 22.81
CA PRO A 155 -9.29 -3.95 23.14
C PRO A 155 -7.88 -3.60 23.63
N VAL A 156 -7.11 -2.84 22.83
CA VAL A 156 -5.70 -2.53 23.11
C VAL A 156 -5.50 -1.06 23.48
N GLU A 157 -4.80 -0.85 24.59
CA GLU A 157 -4.12 0.40 24.93
C GLU A 157 -2.94 0.63 23.94
N THR A 158 -2.96 1.76 23.25
CA THR A 158 -1.94 2.14 22.25
C THR A 158 -0.63 2.54 22.92
N ALA A 159 0.42 1.73 22.72
CA ALA A 159 1.80 2.14 23.01
C ALA A 159 2.32 3.00 21.83
N GLU A 160 2.33 4.32 22.01
CA GLU A 160 2.92 5.26 21.06
C GLU A 160 4.46 5.22 21.15
N THR A 161 5.13 4.86 20.05
CA THR A 161 6.59 5.03 19.92
C THR A 161 6.93 6.42 19.34
N SER A 162 8.08 6.98 19.71
CA SER A 162 8.50 8.35 19.32
C SER A 162 8.68 8.53 17.81
N GLU A 163 9.01 7.48 17.07
CA GLU A 163 9.16 7.49 15.60
C GLU A 163 7.80 7.67 14.90
N SER A 164 6.74 7.05 15.42
CA SER A 164 5.39 7.21 14.86
C SER A 164 4.84 8.64 14.95
N LYS A 165 5.34 9.45 15.89
CA LYS A 165 4.96 10.86 16.04
C LYS A 165 5.57 11.76 14.96
N ALA A 166 6.82 11.50 14.55
CA ALA A 166 7.47 12.27 13.49
C ALA A 166 6.79 12.01 12.14
N ASP A 167 6.54 10.74 11.81
CA ASP A 167 5.86 10.35 10.57
C ASP A 167 4.42 10.90 10.51
N TYR A 168 3.71 10.90 11.65
CA TYR A 168 2.38 11.49 11.74
C TYR A 168 2.41 13.01 11.51
N GLN A 169 3.40 13.71 12.06
CA GLN A 169 3.57 15.15 11.87
C GLN A 169 3.84 15.49 10.41
N GLU A 170 4.68 14.72 9.71
CA GLU A 170 4.92 14.89 8.27
C GLU A 170 3.65 14.69 7.44
N LEU A 171 2.81 13.71 7.80
CA LEU A 171 1.52 13.51 7.16
C LEU A 171 0.60 14.71 7.35
N ILE A 172 0.51 15.28 8.56
CA ILE A 172 -0.30 16.46 8.85
C ILE A 172 0.18 17.68 8.06
N GLU A 173 1.50 17.85 7.90
CA GLU A 173 2.07 18.90 7.07
C GLU A 173 1.77 18.69 5.58
N LEU A 174 1.89 17.46 5.07
CA LEU A 174 1.53 17.07 3.71
C LEU A 174 0.05 17.38 3.42
N LEU A 175 -0.86 16.97 4.30
CA LEU A 175 -2.29 17.22 4.19
C LEU A 175 -2.60 18.73 4.27
N GLY A 176 -1.89 19.46 5.12
CA GLY A 176 -2.00 20.92 5.22
C GLY A 176 -1.54 21.64 3.94
N ALA A 177 -0.46 21.17 3.31
CA ALA A 177 0.01 21.68 2.04
C ALA A 177 -0.94 21.35 0.88
N ALA A 178 -1.52 20.15 0.88
CA ALA A 178 -2.54 19.74 -0.08
C ALA A 178 -3.83 20.58 0.06
N TRP A 179 -4.29 20.82 1.29
CA TRP A 179 -5.43 21.70 1.57
C TRP A 179 -5.20 23.13 1.08
N LYS A 180 -3.97 23.69 1.22
CA LYS A 180 -3.63 25.02 0.70
C LYS A 180 -3.73 25.09 -0.83
N ALA A 181 -3.42 23.99 -1.52
CA ALA A 181 -3.46 23.90 -2.98
C ALA A 181 -4.85 23.55 -3.53
N ALA A 182 -5.74 22.99 -2.71
CA ALA A 182 -7.09 22.62 -3.10
C ALA A 182 -7.99 23.83 -3.29
N LYS A 183 -9.04 23.66 -4.11
CA LYS A 183 -10.10 24.67 -4.26
C LYS A 183 -10.93 24.76 -2.99
N ARG A 184 -10.98 25.96 -2.40
CA ARG A 184 -11.70 26.21 -1.14
C ARG A 184 -12.95 27.04 -1.38
N ASP A 185 -13.98 26.81 -0.59
CA ASP A 185 -15.17 27.66 -0.54
C ASP A 185 -14.88 28.98 0.22
N GLU A 186 -15.89 29.87 0.27
CA GLU A 186 -15.81 31.16 0.97
C GLU A 186 -15.51 31.04 2.48
N ASN A 187 -15.81 29.88 3.07
CA ASN A 187 -15.56 29.57 4.47
C ASN A 187 -14.20 28.87 4.70
N GLY A 188 -13.42 28.63 3.63
CA GLY A 188 -12.11 28.03 3.66
C GLY A 188 -12.14 26.50 3.72
N PHE A 189 -13.26 25.85 3.41
CA PHE A 189 -13.36 24.40 3.31
C PHE A 189 -13.03 23.91 1.90
N ALA A 190 -12.25 22.83 1.81
CA ALA A 190 -11.94 22.12 0.57
C ALA A 190 -12.59 20.72 0.58
N LEU A 191 -12.89 20.19 -0.59
CA LEU A 191 -13.41 18.82 -0.70
C LEU A 191 -12.33 17.82 -0.26
N LEU A 192 -12.65 16.94 0.68
CA LEU A 192 -11.67 16.02 1.28
C LEU A 192 -11.04 15.07 0.25
N SER A 193 -11.81 14.63 -0.75
CA SER A 193 -11.28 13.81 -1.84
C SER A 193 -10.26 14.55 -2.71
N GLU A 194 -10.44 15.86 -2.94
CA GLU A 194 -9.48 16.68 -3.67
C GLU A 194 -8.18 16.83 -2.87
N VAL A 195 -8.29 17.08 -1.56
CA VAL A 195 -7.13 17.17 -0.66
C VAL A 195 -6.37 15.83 -0.63
N GLY A 196 -7.09 14.70 -0.53
CA GLY A 196 -6.47 13.38 -0.58
C GLY A 196 -5.74 13.10 -1.88
N ASN A 197 -6.31 13.44 -3.02
CA ASN A 197 -5.68 13.29 -4.34
C ASN A 197 -4.43 14.18 -4.48
N LEU A 198 -4.49 15.43 -4.03
CA LEU A 198 -3.35 16.34 -4.06
C LEU A 198 -2.22 15.91 -3.12
N ALA A 199 -2.53 15.34 -1.97
CA ALA A 199 -1.55 14.76 -1.06
C ALA A 199 -0.89 13.52 -1.69
N GLY A 200 -1.69 12.58 -2.23
CA GLY A 200 -1.20 11.36 -2.88
C GLY A 200 -0.35 11.61 -4.13
N ASN A 201 -0.54 12.75 -4.82
CA ASN A 201 0.32 13.15 -5.94
C ASN A 201 1.68 13.72 -5.49
N ARG A 202 1.81 14.14 -4.22
CA ARG A 202 3.06 14.73 -3.69
C ARG A 202 3.92 13.72 -2.95
N ALA A 203 3.30 12.79 -2.25
CA ALA A 203 3.98 11.75 -1.53
C ALA A 203 3.12 10.48 -1.47
N SER A 204 3.78 9.32 -1.45
CA SER A 204 3.10 8.04 -1.23
C SER A 204 2.73 7.93 0.26
N PHE A 205 1.45 7.94 0.59
CA PHE A 205 0.98 7.68 1.95
C PHE A 205 -0.28 6.82 1.94
N ASP A 206 -0.49 6.08 3.02
CA ASP A 206 -1.75 5.39 3.29
C ASP A 206 -2.14 5.59 4.76
N VAL A 207 -3.39 5.97 5.00
CA VAL A 207 -3.89 6.27 6.36
C VAL A 207 -3.88 5.06 7.29
N ARG A 208 -3.83 3.84 6.73
CA ARG A 208 -3.73 2.59 7.49
C ARG A 208 -2.38 2.45 8.20
N ASN A 209 -1.31 3.05 7.64
CA ASN A 209 0.01 3.10 8.29
C ASN A 209 -0.03 3.89 9.61
N TYR A 210 -1.09 4.70 9.81
CA TYR A 210 -1.33 5.52 11.00
C TYR A 210 -2.51 5.00 11.84
N GLY A 211 -2.98 3.78 11.57
CA GLY A 211 -4.06 3.13 12.32
C GLY A 211 -5.48 3.56 11.96
N PHE A 212 -5.69 4.27 10.85
CA PHE A 212 -7.01 4.72 10.42
C PHE A 212 -7.49 3.95 9.18
N LYS A 213 -8.79 3.64 9.13
CA LYS A 213 -9.40 2.98 7.96
C LYS A 213 -9.63 3.95 6.79
N ARG A 214 -9.93 5.22 7.07
CA ARG A 214 -10.28 6.24 6.08
C ARG A 214 -9.59 7.57 6.41
N LEU A 215 -9.28 8.34 5.37
CA LEU A 215 -8.74 9.70 5.52
C LEU A 215 -9.69 10.60 6.34
N SER A 216 -11.00 10.42 6.19
CA SER A 216 -11.99 11.15 6.98
C SER A 216 -11.88 10.89 8.49
N ASP A 217 -11.49 9.68 8.87
CA ASP A 217 -11.39 9.28 10.28
C ASP A 217 -10.10 9.84 10.90
N LEU A 218 -8.99 9.78 10.17
CA LEU A 218 -7.72 10.41 10.54
C LEU A 218 -7.91 11.93 10.74
N ILE A 219 -8.51 12.62 9.77
CA ILE A 219 -8.69 14.08 9.81
C ILE A 219 -9.67 14.49 10.94
N ARG A 220 -10.67 13.67 11.29
CA ARG A 220 -11.56 13.94 12.42
C ARG A 220 -10.88 13.77 13.77
N ALA A 221 -9.92 12.86 13.86
CA ALA A 221 -9.16 12.62 15.08
C ALA A 221 -8.06 13.68 15.32
N ASP A 222 -7.69 14.43 14.28
CA ASP A 222 -6.61 15.41 14.34
C ASP A 222 -7.11 16.83 14.68
N GLU A 223 -6.44 17.49 15.63
CA GLU A 223 -6.83 18.84 16.10
C GLU A 223 -6.51 19.99 15.13
N HIS A 224 -5.66 19.74 14.12
CA HIS A 224 -5.27 20.76 13.13
C HIS A 224 -6.32 20.95 12.03
N PHE A 225 -7.31 20.05 11.96
CA PHE A 225 -8.34 20.07 10.94
C PHE A 225 -9.76 20.04 11.51
N ARG A 226 -10.68 20.58 10.74
CA ARG A 226 -12.12 20.49 10.99
C ARG A 226 -12.82 19.89 9.78
N VAL A 227 -13.67 18.87 10.01
CA VAL A 227 -14.43 18.20 8.96
C VAL A 227 -15.90 18.55 9.06
N GLU A 228 -16.51 18.87 7.94
CA GLU A 228 -17.96 19.02 7.79
C GLU A 228 -18.47 18.10 6.69
N THR A 229 -19.66 17.54 6.86
CA THR A 229 -20.33 16.76 5.83
C THR A 229 -21.46 17.58 5.24
N ARG A 230 -21.48 17.82 3.94
CA ARG A 230 -22.50 18.56 3.20
C ARG A 230 -22.90 17.75 1.98
N ASP A 231 -24.18 17.52 1.77
CA ASP A 231 -24.74 16.79 0.62
C ASP A 231 -24.04 15.43 0.34
N GLY A 232 -23.71 14.68 1.42
CA GLY A 232 -23.05 13.38 1.32
C GLY A 232 -21.55 13.45 1.04
N HIS A 233 -20.96 14.64 0.92
CA HIS A 233 -19.53 14.86 0.72
C HIS A 233 -18.85 15.41 1.98
N SER A 234 -17.62 14.94 2.25
CA SER A 234 -16.81 15.45 3.35
C SER A 234 -15.95 16.63 2.88
N TYR A 235 -15.99 17.70 3.65
CA TYR A 235 -15.18 18.90 3.45
C TYR A 235 -14.24 19.08 4.64
N VAL A 236 -13.04 19.58 4.38
CA VAL A 236 -12.00 19.79 5.38
C VAL A 236 -11.49 21.21 5.36
N LYS A 237 -11.24 21.76 6.56
CA LYS A 237 -10.60 23.07 6.75
C LYS A 237 -9.44 22.90 7.74
N ARG A 238 -8.27 23.44 7.41
CA ARG A 238 -7.16 23.55 8.37
C ARG A 238 -7.44 24.68 9.35
N VAL A 239 -7.28 24.44 10.66
CA VAL A 239 -7.58 25.40 11.73
C VAL A 239 -6.34 25.84 12.51
N ARG A 240 -5.23 25.08 12.39
CA ARG A 240 -3.92 25.40 12.96
C ARG A 240 -2.79 25.10 11.98
#